data_93c76d1e7c6be4fd1a7411310dd1d47a
#
_entry.id   93c76d1e7c6be4fd1a7411310dd1d47a
#
_cell.length_a   1.000
_cell.length_b   1.000
_cell.length_c   1.000
_cell.angle_alpha   90.00
_cell.angle_beta   90.00
_cell.angle_gamma   90.00
#
_symmetry.space_group_name_H-M   'P 1'
#
loop_
_entity.id
_entity.type
_entity.pdbx_description
1 polymer ?
#
loop_
_entity_poly.entity_id
_entity_poly.type
_entity_poly.pdbx_seq_one_letter_code
_entity_poly.pdbx_strand_id
1 'polypeptide(L)'
;MCIRDSLWILQLIANFLWSILFFTLRNPLAGFIDIVLLNILVGLYIFAASRRDRAAAWLFVPYLLWTLFAAYLNGYILLHGTPAAAPTTIQTESLTISKPKTERIMVHKMPELPYSTEALAPKMSKETFEYHYGKHLQTYVDNLNRLIPGTPYESMSLQEIVKKADGPIFNNAAQAWNHTFFFLMLTPDQKPMPQKLADRIARDFGSVEAFKEEFSKAATGLFGSGWTWLAADKDGKLQIISESNAGNPMTKGLKPVMTIDVWEHA
;
A
#
# COMPACT_ATOMS: atom_id res chain seq x y z
N MET A 1 45.10 -6.53 -7.94
CA MET A 1 43.92 -6.42 -7.08
C MET A 1 44.04 -7.46 -5.97
N CYS A 2 43.88 -7.08 -4.71
CA CYS A 2 43.97 -8.07 -3.61
C CYS A 2 42.69 -8.93 -3.60
N ILE A 3 42.79 -10.21 -3.22
CA ILE A 3 41.64 -11.15 -3.13
C ILE A 3 40.50 -10.50 -2.33
N ARG A 4 40.81 -9.78 -1.26
CA ARG A 4 39.83 -9.07 -0.44
C ARG A 4 39.06 -8.01 -1.24
N ASP A 5 39.73 -7.23 -2.07
CA ASP A 5 39.12 -6.16 -2.88
C ASP A 5 38.21 -6.77 -3.95
N SER A 6 38.63 -7.90 -4.53
CA SER A 6 37.79 -8.66 -5.48
C SER A 6 36.52 -9.20 -4.82
N LEU A 7 36.64 -9.79 -3.62
CA LEU A 7 35.49 -10.27 -2.87
C LEU A 7 34.53 -9.15 -2.48
N TRP A 8 35.06 -7.98 -2.12
CA TRP A 8 34.26 -6.80 -1.80
C TRP A 8 33.45 -6.29 -3.02
N ILE A 9 34.09 -6.25 -4.19
CA ILE A 9 33.38 -5.87 -5.43
C ILE A 9 32.34 -6.89 -5.83
N LEU A 10 32.69 -8.18 -5.79
CA LEU A 10 31.77 -9.26 -6.17
C LEU A 10 30.52 -9.31 -5.29
N GLN A 11 30.66 -9.10 -3.97
CA GLN A 11 29.50 -9.09 -3.09
C GLN A 11 28.61 -7.86 -3.33
N LEU A 12 29.16 -6.70 -3.71
CA LEU A 12 28.37 -5.53 -4.08
C LEU A 12 27.54 -5.80 -5.35
N ILE A 13 28.14 -6.43 -6.36
CA ILE A 13 27.46 -6.81 -7.60
C ILE A 13 26.31 -7.78 -7.30
N ALA A 14 26.57 -8.82 -6.51
CA ALA A 14 25.54 -9.78 -6.12
C ALA A 14 24.43 -9.11 -5.32
N ASN A 15 24.74 -8.24 -4.36
CA ASN A 15 23.73 -7.51 -3.60
C ASN A 15 22.81 -6.64 -4.48
N PHE A 16 23.37 -5.97 -5.49
CA PHE A 16 22.60 -5.19 -6.45
C PHE A 16 21.75 -6.08 -7.37
N LEU A 17 22.34 -7.18 -7.85
CA LEU A 17 21.68 -8.14 -8.73
C LEU A 17 20.48 -8.81 -8.05
N TRP A 18 20.61 -9.16 -6.77
CA TRP A 18 19.51 -9.73 -5.98
C TRP A 18 18.25 -8.85 -6.02
N SER A 19 18.42 -7.54 -5.84
CA SER A 19 17.28 -6.60 -5.88
C SER A 19 16.57 -6.63 -7.23
N ILE A 20 17.32 -6.71 -8.33
CA ILE A 20 16.75 -6.81 -9.69
C ILE A 20 16.02 -8.14 -9.87
N LEU A 21 16.67 -9.27 -9.52
CA LEU A 21 16.12 -10.60 -9.71
C LEU A 21 14.85 -10.82 -8.89
N PHE A 22 14.86 -10.39 -7.62
CA PHE A 22 13.76 -10.64 -6.71
C PHE A 22 12.59 -9.68 -6.90
N PHE A 23 12.84 -8.37 -6.95
CA PHE A 23 11.77 -7.35 -7.00
C PHE A 23 11.36 -6.97 -8.42
N THR A 24 12.33 -6.80 -9.34
CA THR A 24 12.03 -6.33 -10.70
C THR A 24 11.59 -7.46 -11.60
N LEU A 25 12.36 -8.54 -11.66
CA LEU A 25 12.06 -9.71 -12.49
C LEU A 25 11.09 -10.68 -11.81
N ARG A 26 10.79 -10.47 -10.53
CA ARG A 26 9.87 -11.30 -9.73
C ARG A 26 10.17 -12.80 -9.85
N ASN A 27 11.45 -13.15 -9.88
CA ASN A 27 11.90 -14.53 -9.97
C ASN A 27 12.48 -14.98 -8.60
N PRO A 28 11.66 -15.58 -7.72
CA PRO A 28 12.10 -15.98 -6.37
C PRO A 28 13.23 -17.00 -6.37
N LEU A 29 13.27 -17.89 -7.38
CA LEU A 29 14.33 -18.90 -7.48
C LEU A 29 15.66 -18.27 -7.84
N ALA A 30 15.69 -17.39 -8.84
CA ALA A 30 16.90 -16.68 -9.22
C ALA A 30 17.39 -15.76 -8.08
N GLY A 31 16.47 -15.06 -7.42
CA GLY A 31 16.77 -14.25 -6.23
C GLY A 31 17.33 -15.09 -5.07
N PHE A 32 16.80 -16.30 -4.85
CA PHE A 32 17.29 -17.21 -3.81
C PHE A 32 18.70 -17.72 -4.11
N ILE A 33 18.99 -18.11 -5.34
CA ILE A 33 20.33 -18.53 -5.76
C ILE A 33 21.34 -17.41 -5.57
N ASP A 34 20.98 -16.19 -5.99
CA ASP A 34 21.87 -15.03 -5.88
C ASP A 34 22.13 -14.63 -4.43
N ILE A 35 21.12 -14.62 -3.55
CA ILE A 35 21.34 -14.28 -2.13
C ILE A 35 22.14 -15.33 -1.37
N VAL A 36 22.06 -16.61 -1.77
CA VAL A 36 22.94 -17.66 -1.24
C VAL A 36 24.39 -17.39 -1.67
N LEU A 37 24.62 -17.05 -2.95
CA LEU A 37 25.95 -16.67 -3.43
C LEU A 37 26.47 -15.43 -2.70
N LEU A 38 25.64 -14.42 -2.49
CA LEU A 38 25.99 -13.21 -1.73
C LEU A 38 26.46 -13.57 -0.31
N ASN A 39 25.74 -14.43 0.40
CA ASN A 39 26.14 -14.88 1.75
C ASN A 39 27.49 -15.59 1.76
N ILE A 40 27.78 -16.42 0.75
CA ILE A 40 29.08 -17.07 0.60
C ILE A 40 30.19 -16.03 0.40
N LEU A 41 29.98 -15.05 -0.50
CA LEU A 41 30.95 -13.98 -0.77
C LEU A 41 31.23 -13.12 0.46
N VAL A 42 30.19 -12.74 1.22
CA VAL A 42 30.34 -11.97 2.48
C VAL A 42 31.08 -12.79 3.53
N GLY A 43 30.77 -14.06 3.69
CA GLY A 43 31.49 -14.97 4.60
C GLY A 43 32.97 -15.11 4.26
N LEU A 44 33.29 -15.29 2.98
CA LEU A 44 34.68 -15.34 2.48
C LEU A 44 35.41 -14.01 2.70
N TYR A 45 34.71 -12.87 2.50
CA TYR A 45 35.27 -11.56 2.78
C TYR A 45 35.61 -11.40 4.28
N ILE A 46 34.69 -11.75 5.18
CA ILE A 46 34.91 -11.70 6.63
C ILE A 46 36.11 -12.57 7.02
N PHE A 47 36.19 -13.79 6.48
CA PHE A 47 37.31 -14.68 6.73
C PHE A 47 38.65 -14.10 6.23
N ALA A 48 38.69 -13.54 5.03
CA ALA A 48 39.89 -12.91 4.47
C ALA A 48 40.29 -11.65 5.24
N ALA A 49 39.32 -10.83 5.67
CA ALA A 49 39.52 -9.63 6.44
C ALA A 49 40.04 -9.94 7.86
N SER A 50 39.49 -10.96 8.54
CA SER A 50 39.81 -11.30 9.91
C SER A 50 41.30 -11.63 10.15
N ARG A 51 42.00 -12.05 9.09
CA ARG A 51 43.44 -12.35 9.13
C ARG A 51 44.37 -11.10 9.11
N ARG A 52 43.81 -9.94 8.74
CA ARG A 52 44.58 -8.72 8.60
C ARG A 52 44.03 -7.55 9.42
N ASP A 53 42.68 -7.45 9.49
CA ASP A 53 41.99 -6.39 10.20
C ASP A 53 40.72 -6.94 10.82
N ARG A 54 40.79 -7.26 12.12
CA ARG A 54 39.67 -7.82 12.88
C ARG A 54 38.50 -6.83 12.99
N ALA A 55 38.77 -5.51 13.08
CA ALA A 55 37.71 -4.52 13.18
C ALA A 55 36.89 -4.47 11.88
N ALA A 56 37.54 -4.47 10.72
CA ALA A 56 36.87 -4.54 9.44
C ALA A 56 36.01 -5.82 9.29
N ALA A 57 36.52 -6.97 9.76
CA ALA A 57 35.75 -8.22 9.75
C ALA A 57 34.49 -8.14 10.62
N TRP A 58 34.60 -7.58 11.83
CA TRP A 58 33.48 -7.46 12.77
C TRP A 58 32.39 -6.50 12.25
N LEU A 59 32.73 -5.46 11.51
CA LEU A 59 31.77 -4.53 10.89
C LEU A 59 30.87 -5.23 9.84
N PHE A 60 31.32 -6.31 9.22
CA PHE A 60 30.54 -7.06 8.24
C PHE A 60 29.67 -8.16 8.86
N VAL A 61 29.81 -8.49 10.14
CA VAL A 61 28.99 -9.49 10.81
C VAL A 61 27.50 -9.11 10.85
N PRO A 62 27.12 -7.89 11.24
CA PRO A 62 25.70 -7.49 11.18
C PRO A 62 25.11 -7.56 9.76
N TYR A 63 25.93 -7.22 8.74
CA TYR A 63 25.52 -7.32 7.35
C TYR A 63 25.30 -8.80 6.93
N LEU A 64 26.16 -9.70 7.31
CA LEU A 64 25.97 -11.15 7.08
C LEU A 64 24.69 -11.67 7.75
N LEU A 65 24.44 -11.27 8.99
CA LEU A 65 23.21 -11.68 9.69
C LEU A 65 21.96 -11.17 8.97
N TRP A 66 21.98 -9.94 8.46
CA TRP A 66 20.90 -9.39 7.68
C TRP A 66 20.66 -10.13 6.35
N THR A 67 21.74 -10.45 5.61
CA THR A 67 21.61 -11.19 4.33
C THR A 67 21.21 -12.63 4.54
N LEU A 68 21.58 -13.27 5.65
CA LEU A 68 21.10 -14.61 6.05
C LEU A 68 19.59 -14.56 6.37
N PHE A 69 19.13 -13.55 7.08
CA PHE A 69 17.70 -13.37 7.34
C PHE A 69 16.92 -13.13 6.03
N ALA A 70 17.46 -12.33 5.12
CA ALA A 70 16.85 -12.13 3.80
C ALA A 70 16.83 -13.43 2.97
N ALA A 71 17.87 -14.27 3.06
CA ALA A 71 17.89 -15.59 2.42
C ALA A 71 16.82 -16.52 3.01
N TYR A 72 16.63 -16.52 4.33
CA TYR A 72 15.57 -17.26 5.00
C TYR A 72 14.19 -16.84 4.49
N LEU A 73 13.89 -15.53 4.43
CA LEU A 73 12.61 -15.02 3.92
C LEU A 73 12.40 -15.37 2.44
N ASN A 74 13.45 -15.28 1.63
CA ASN A 74 13.40 -15.62 0.22
C ASN A 74 13.13 -17.13 0.01
N GLY A 75 13.80 -17.99 0.79
CA GLY A 75 13.55 -19.42 0.81
C GLY A 75 12.14 -19.77 1.29
N TYR A 76 11.64 -19.07 2.29
CA TYR A 76 10.26 -19.22 2.77
C TYR A 76 9.25 -18.88 1.67
N ILE A 77 9.43 -17.76 0.96
CA ILE A 77 8.58 -17.35 -0.17
C ILE A 77 8.65 -18.39 -1.31
N LEU A 78 9.84 -18.93 -1.58
CA LEU A 78 10.02 -19.95 -2.62
C LEU A 78 9.28 -21.25 -2.31
N LEU A 79 9.22 -21.65 -1.02
CA LEU A 79 8.58 -22.89 -0.58
C LEU A 79 7.08 -22.74 -0.32
N HIS A 80 6.62 -21.57 0.12
CA HIS A 80 5.25 -21.31 0.57
C HIS A 80 4.55 -20.21 -0.23
N GLY A 81 5.28 -19.51 -1.11
CA GLY A 81 4.69 -18.56 -2.04
C GLY A 81 3.71 -19.26 -2.98
N THR A 82 2.54 -18.68 -3.22
CA THR A 82 1.59 -19.21 -4.21
C THR A 82 2.29 -19.34 -5.56
N PRO A 83 2.22 -20.51 -6.21
CA PRO A 83 2.79 -20.66 -7.55
C PRO A 83 2.17 -19.61 -8.46
N ALA A 84 3.00 -18.84 -9.15
CA ALA A 84 2.55 -18.10 -10.32
C ALA A 84 1.81 -19.10 -11.21
N ALA A 85 0.59 -18.78 -11.62
CA ALA A 85 -0.25 -19.65 -12.42
C ALA A 85 0.59 -20.26 -13.56
N ALA A 86 0.72 -21.60 -13.53
CA ALA A 86 1.35 -22.34 -14.60
C ALA A 86 0.58 -22.10 -15.91
N PRO A 87 1.24 -22.05 -17.08
CA PRO A 87 0.55 -21.96 -18.35
C PRO A 87 -0.35 -23.19 -18.50
N THR A 88 -1.64 -22.97 -18.57
CA THR A 88 -2.66 -24.01 -18.76
C THR A 88 -2.42 -24.70 -20.09
N THR A 89 -1.93 -25.93 -20.05
CA THR A 89 -1.94 -26.84 -21.21
C THR A 89 -3.39 -27.12 -21.56
N ILE A 90 -3.81 -26.70 -22.74
CA ILE A 90 -5.15 -26.88 -23.28
C ILE A 90 -5.37 -28.38 -23.50
N GLN A 91 -6.09 -29.06 -22.62
CA GLN A 91 -6.71 -30.34 -22.96
C GLN A 91 -8.07 -30.03 -23.61
N THR A 92 -8.16 -30.45 -24.85
CA THR A 92 -9.38 -30.38 -25.68
C THR A 92 -10.37 -31.45 -25.19
N GLU A 93 -11.22 -31.13 -24.26
CA GLU A 93 -12.46 -31.88 -24.04
C GLU A 93 -13.62 -31.05 -24.54
N SER A 94 -14.41 -31.68 -25.45
CA SER A 94 -15.61 -31.14 -26.05
C SER A 94 -16.70 -30.98 -24.98
N LEU A 95 -16.91 -29.75 -24.50
CA LEU A 95 -18.04 -29.40 -23.65
C LEU A 95 -18.93 -28.38 -24.34
N THR A 96 -20.19 -28.70 -24.40
CA THR A 96 -21.32 -27.90 -24.84
C THR A 96 -21.24 -26.46 -24.38
N ILE A 97 -21.24 -25.55 -25.34
CA ILE A 97 -21.12 -24.10 -25.14
C ILE A 97 -22.44 -23.58 -24.51
N SER A 98 -22.46 -23.43 -23.19
CA SER A 98 -23.27 -22.38 -22.59
C SER A 98 -22.52 -21.06 -22.76
N LYS A 99 -23.15 -20.06 -23.39
CA LYS A 99 -22.55 -18.73 -23.63
C LYS A 99 -21.93 -18.19 -22.33
N PRO A 100 -20.62 -17.82 -22.29
CA PRO A 100 -20.05 -17.16 -21.14
C PRO A 100 -20.73 -15.80 -21.00
N LYS A 101 -21.28 -15.54 -19.81
CA LYS A 101 -21.67 -14.19 -19.39
C LYS A 101 -20.38 -13.37 -19.43
N THR A 102 -20.25 -12.49 -20.40
CA THR A 102 -19.11 -11.61 -20.53
C THR A 102 -19.13 -10.67 -19.33
N GLU A 103 -18.52 -11.07 -18.23
CA GLU A 103 -18.31 -10.19 -17.10
C GLU A 103 -17.34 -9.11 -17.59
N ARG A 104 -17.83 -7.89 -17.64
CA ARG A 104 -17.09 -6.74 -18.15
C ARG A 104 -16.02 -6.38 -17.12
N ILE A 105 -14.73 -6.51 -17.48
CA ILE A 105 -13.61 -6.02 -16.65
C ILE A 105 -13.88 -4.58 -16.27
N MET A 106 -13.89 -4.30 -14.96
CA MET A 106 -14.10 -2.96 -14.46
C MET A 106 -12.73 -2.25 -14.33
N VAL A 107 -12.50 -1.25 -15.18
CA VAL A 107 -11.31 -0.38 -15.08
C VAL A 107 -11.64 0.76 -14.14
N HIS A 108 -10.93 0.84 -13.02
CA HIS A 108 -11.03 1.95 -12.07
C HIS A 108 -10.32 3.18 -12.63
N LYS A 109 -10.92 4.35 -12.39
CA LYS A 109 -10.42 5.63 -12.92
C LYS A 109 -10.22 6.63 -11.80
N MET A 110 -9.38 7.62 -12.07
CA MET A 110 -9.27 8.80 -11.22
C MET A 110 -10.62 9.52 -11.12
N PRO A 111 -11.01 10.03 -9.94
CA PRO A 111 -12.19 10.87 -9.82
C PRO A 111 -11.95 12.21 -10.52
N GLU A 112 -12.98 12.76 -11.15
CA GLU A 112 -12.94 14.15 -11.59
C GLU A 112 -13.17 15.07 -10.40
N LEU A 113 -12.30 16.08 -10.21
CA LEU A 113 -12.45 17.04 -9.14
C LEU A 113 -13.57 18.06 -9.51
N PRO A 114 -14.48 18.39 -8.59
CA PRO A 114 -15.52 19.37 -8.82
C PRO A 114 -15.02 20.83 -8.74
N TYR A 115 -13.70 21.03 -8.60
CA TYR A 115 -13.03 22.32 -8.48
C TYR A 115 -11.63 22.25 -9.14
N SER A 116 -11.03 23.40 -9.45
CA SER A 116 -9.67 23.45 -9.99
C SER A 116 -8.63 23.13 -8.90
N THR A 117 -7.48 22.63 -9.29
CA THR A 117 -6.37 22.30 -8.37
C THR A 117 -5.80 23.52 -7.63
N GLU A 118 -6.17 24.74 -8.06
CA GLU A 118 -5.75 26.01 -7.45
C GLU A 118 -6.82 26.58 -6.49
N ALA A 119 -8.03 26.00 -6.50
CA ALA A 119 -9.19 26.59 -5.81
C ALA A 119 -9.08 26.55 -4.28
N LEU A 120 -8.22 25.72 -3.71
CA LEU A 120 -8.05 25.61 -2.26
C LEU A 120 -6.83 26.38 -1.73
N ALA A 121 -6.12 27.13 -2.60
CA ALA A 121 -5.02 27.98 -2.17
C ALA A 121 -5.51 29.11 -1.26
N PRO A 122 -4.73 29.56 -0.26
CA PRO A 122 -3.37 29.11 0.07
C PRO A 122 -3.30 27.90 1.03
N LYS A 123 -4.44 27.32 1.44
CA LYS A 123 -4.47 26.21 2.43
C LYS A 123 -3.94 24.91 1.86
N MET A 124 -4.22 24.65 0.60
CA MET A 124 -3.65 23.54 -0.16
C MET A 124 -3.17 24.08 -1.51
N SER A 125 -1.88 23.96 -1.78
CA SER A 125 -1.27 24.52 -2.98
C SER A 125 -1.56 23.66 -4.22
N LYS A 126 -1.43 24.26 -5.41
CA LYS A 126 -1.47 23.53 -6.67
C LYS A 126 -0.42 22.40 -6.70
N GLU A 127 0.77 22.67 -6.21
CA GLU A 127 1.86 21.68 -6.16
C GLU A 127 1.47 20.48 -5.28
N THR A 128 0.82 20.70 -4.13
CA THR A 128 0.26 19.63 -3.31
C THR A 128 -0.71 18.76 -4.12
N PHE A 129 -1.61 19.37 -4.90
CA PHE A 129 -2.52 18.62 -5.77
C PHE A 129 -1.80 17.84 -6.86
N GLU A 130 -0.77 18.41 -7.48
CA GLU A 130 0.02 17.71 -8.52
C GLU A 130 0.68 16.44 -7.99
N TYR A 131 1.14 16.46 -6.74
CA TYR A 131 1.73 15.29 -6.09
C TYR A 131 0.68 14.37 -5.46
N HIS A 132 -0.18 14.89 -4.61
CA HIS A 132 -1.08 14.08 -3.80
C HIS A 132 -2.23 13.48 -4.62
N TYR A 133 -2.89 14.30 -5.45
CA TYR A 133 -3.93 13.83 -6.36
C TYR A 133 -3.33 13.26 -7.66
N GLY A 134 -2.49 14.04 -8.35
CA GLY A 134 -2.03 13.74 -9.70
C GLY A 134 -1.06 12.56 -9.79
N LYS A 135 -0.19 12.33 -8.78
CA LYS A 135 0.78 11.24 -8.78
C LYS A 135 0.45 10.15 -7.77
N HIS A 136 0.20 10.53 -6.52
CA HIS A 136 0.04 9.57 -5.44
C HIS A 136 -1.25 8.75 -5.59
N LEU A 137 -2.41 9.41 -5.69
CA LEU A 137 -3.68 8.72 -5.95
C LEU A 137 -3.67 7.96 -7.28
N GLN A 138 -3.12 8.55 -8.36
CA GLN A 138 -2.99 7.89 -9.66
C GLN A 138 -2.23 6.57 -9.55
N THR A 139 -1.13 6.55 -8.78
CA THR A 139 -0.34 5.34 -8.56
C THR A 139 -1.16 4.21 -7.93
N TYR A 140 -2.03 4.51 -6.96
CA TYR A 140 -2.91 3.50 -6.37
C TYR A 140 -3.93 2.96 -7.35
N VAL A 141 -4.52 3.82 -8.17
CA VAL A 141 -5.48 3.43 -9.22
C VAL A 141 -4.80 2.53 -10.26
N ASP A 142 -3.62 2.92 -10.73
CA ASP A 142 -2.86 2.14 -11.73
C ASP A 142 -2.41 0.78 -11.17
N ASN A 143 -1.94 0.76 -9.92
CA ASN A 143 -1.57 -0.48 -9.24
C ASN A 143 -2.76 -1.41 -9.07
N LEU A 144 -3.91 -0.90 -8.65
CA LEU A 144 -5.13 -1.68 -8.51
C LEU A 144 -5.51 -2.31 -9.86
N ASN A 145 -5.57 -1.52 -10.93
CA ASN A 145 -5.90 -1.99 -12.28
C ASN A 145 -4.92 -3.05 -12.81
N ARG A 146 -3.68 -3.08 -12.32
CA ARG A 146 -2.70 -4.14 -12.64
C ARG A 146 -2.86 -5.40 -11.80
N LEU A 147 -3.40 -5.27 -10.59
CA LEU A 147 -3.49 -6.38 -9.62
C LEU A 147 -4.77 -7.20 -9.75
N ILE A 148 -5.89 -6.59 -10.21
CA ILE A 148 -7.20 -7.24 -10.23
C ILE A 148 -7.49 -8.18 -11.42
N PRO A 149 -6.87 -8.05 -12.62
CA PRO A 149 -7.16 -8.96 -13.72
C PRO A 149 -6.94 -10.42 -13.35
N GLY A 150 -7.89 -11.29 -13.71
CA GLY A 150 -7.86 -12.72 -13.39
C GLY A 150 -8.15 -13.06 -11.92
N THR A 151 -8.54 -12.08 -11.11
CA THR A 151 -8.96 -12.29 -9.71
C THR A 151 -10.48 -12.20 -9.56
N PRO A 152 -11.06 -12.67 -8.44
CA PRO A 152 -12.48 -12.48 -8.15
C PRO A 152 -12.94 -11.02 -8.09
N TYR A 153 -12.01 -10.08 -8.06
CA TYR A 153 -12.26 -8.64 -7.94
C TYR A 153 -12.36 -7.90 -9.28
N GLU A 154 -12.09 -8.58 -10.39
CA GLU A 154 -11.96 -7.99 -11.73
C GLU A 154 -13.22 -7.23 -12.20
N SER A 155 -14.40 -7.67 -11.79
CA SER A 155 -15.69 -7.04 -12.14
C SER A 155 -16.33 -6.26 -10.99
N MET A 156 -15.63 -6.12 -9.85
CA MET A 156 -16.16 -5.48 -8.66
C MET A 156 -15.93 -3.96 -8.66
N SER A 157 -16.88 -3.24 -8.09
CA SER A 157 -16.68 -1.81 -7.78
C SER A 157 -15.58 -1.62 -6.74
N LEU A 158 -14.94 -0.43 -6.75
CA LEU A 158 -13.89 -0.08 -5.80
C LEU A 158 -14.35 -0.29 -4.33
N GLN A 159 -15.60 0.07 -4.03
CA GLN A 159 -16.19 -0.11 -2.70
C GLN A 159 -16.35 -1.59 -2.31
N GLU A 160 -16.70 -2.47 -3.26
CA GLU A 160 -16.81 -3.90 -3.00
C GLU A 160 -15.44 -4.53 -2.76
N ILE A 161 -14.42 -4.10 -3.53
CA ILE A 161 -13.03 -4.55 -3.34
C ILE A 161 -12.54 -4.17 -1.94
N VAL A 162 -12.73 -2.92 -1.51
CA VAL A 162 -12.34 -2.47 -0.16
C VAL A 162 -12.96 -3.31 0.94
N LYS A 163 -14.19 -3.78 0.76
CA LYS A 163 -14.90 -4.60 1.77
C LYS A 163 -14.48 -6.07 1.80
N LYS A 164 -13.92 -6.59 0.71
CA LYS A 164 -13.73 -8.03 0.50
C LYS A 164 -12.29 -8.47 0.32
N ALA A 165 -11.43 -7.57 -0.16
CA ALA A 165 -10.05 -7.87 -0.45
C ALA A 165 -9.16 -7.77 0.78
N ASP A 166 -7.99 -8.37 0.68
CA ASP A 166 -6.89 -8.27 1.63
C ASP A 166 -5.57 -7.98 0.91
N GLY A 167 -4.48 -7.85 1.69
CA GLY A 167 -3.13 -7.68 1.17
C GLY A 167 -2.97 -6.52 0.17
N PRO A 168 -2.17 -6.71 -0.89
CA PRO A 168 -1.87 -5.65 -1.86
C PRO A 168 -3.09 -5.12 -2.61
N ILE A 169 -4.09 -5.96 -2.91
CA ILE A 169 -5.32 -5.53 -3.58
C ILE A 169 -6.12 -4.62 -2.66
N PHE A 170 -6.31 -5.01 -1.40
CA PHE A 170 -6.95 -4.15 -0.40
C PHE A 170 -6.20 -2.82 -0.24
N ASN A 171 -4.88 -2.85 -0.06
CA ASN A 171 -4.11 -1.63 0.18
C ASN A 171 -4.28 -0.61 -0.96
N ASN A 172 -4.18 -1.05 -2.22
CA ASN A 172 -4.34 -0.14 -3.35
C ASN A 172 -5.80 0.30 -3.54
N ALA A 173 -6.77 -0.60 -3.37
CA ALA A 173 -8.18 -0.26 -3.47
C ALA A 173 -8.64 0.69 -2.36
N ALA A 174 -8.22 0.43 -1.12
CA ALA A 174 -8.58 1.27 0.01
C ALA A 174 -7.93 2.65 -0.10
N GLN A 175 -6.66 2.74 -0.47
CA GLN A 175 -6.01 4.03 -0.70
C GLN A 175 -6.64 4.79 -1.87
N ALA A 176 -6.96 4.14 -2.99
CA ALA A 176 -7.67 4.78 -4.09
C ALA A 176 -9.04 5.32 -3.64
N TRP A 177 -9.78 4.55 -2.83
CA TRP A 177 -11.07 4.95 -2.30
C TRP A 177 -10.96 6.09 -1.27
N ASN A 178 -10.02 5.98 -0.31
CA ASN A 178 -9.80 6.97 0.75
C ASN A 178 -9.45 8.34 0.17
N HIS A 179 -8.50 8.38 -0.75
CA HIS A 179 -8.09 9.62 -1.43
C HIS A 179 -9.21 10.18 -2.30
N THR A 180 -9.93 9.33 -3.05
CA THR A 180 -11.10 9.75 -3.82
C THR A 180 -12.13 10.41 -2.92
N PHE A 181 -12.47 9.79 -1.81
CA PHE A 181 -13.43 10.32 -0.84
C PHE A 181 -12.93 11.63 -0.22
N PHE A 182 -11.65 11.68 0.18
CA PHE A 182 -11.02 12.87 0.73
C PHE A 182 -11.08 14.06 -0.24
N PHE A 183 -10.62 13.90 -1.47
CA PHE A 183 -10.61 15.00 -2.45
C PHE A 183 -12.01 15.45 -2.85
N LEU A 184 -12.96 14.54 -3.01
CA LEU A 184 -14.34 14.89 -3.35
C LEU A 184 -15.11 15.56 -2.21
N MET A 185 -14.65 15.42 -0.98
CA MET A 185 -15.22 16.06 0.20
C MET A 185 -14.75 17.51 0.37
N LEU A 186 -13.60 17.87 -0.21
CA LEU A 186 -13.06 19.23 -0.14
C LEU A 186 -13.87 20.19 -1.04
N THR A 187 -13.94 21.45 -0.64
CA THR A 187 -14.62 22.50 -1.42
C THR A 187 -13.97 23.85 -1.17
N PRO A 188 -13.80 24.70 -2.20
CA PRO A 188 -13.39 26.09 -2.03
C PRO A 188 -14.46 26.95 -1.36
N ASP A 189 -15.73 26.57 -1.50
CA ASP A 189 -16.86 27.30 -0.96
C ASP A 189 -17.08 26.97 0.51
N GLN A 190 -17.01 27.97 1.39
CA GLN A 190 -17.39 27.78 2.77
C GLN A 190 -18.91 27.69 2.87
N LYS A 191 -19.43 26.50 3.04
CA LYS A 191 -20.86 26.27 3.28
C LYS A 191 -21.08 25.97 4.76
N PRO A 192 -22.19 26.48 5.35
CA PRO A 192 -22.54 26.09 6.71
C PRO A 192 -22.81 24.61 6.79
N MET A 193 -22.48 24.02 7.95
CA MET A 193 -22.80 22.61 8.22
C MET A 193 -24.31 22.40 8.08
N PRO A 194 -24.77 21.38 7.33
CA PRO A 194 -26.20 21.07 7.27
C PRO A 194 -26.76 20.78 8.66
N GLN A 195 -27.92 21.36 8.98
CA GLN A 195 -28.53 21.24 10.34
C GLN A 195 -28.66 19.79 10.77
N LYS A 196 -29.11 18.91 9.88
CA LYS A 196 -29.23 17.46 10.15
C LYS A 196 -27.93 16.81 10.60
N LEU A 197 -26.78 17.27 10.08
CA LEU A 197 -25.47 16.77 10.50
C LEU A 197 -25.09 17.37 11.84
N ALA A 198 -25.31 18.67 12.04
CA ALA A 198 -25.07 19.35 13.32
C ALA A 198 -25.84 18.71 14.47
N ASP A 199 -27.13 18.40 14.26
CA ASP A 199 -27.99 17.74 15.25
C ASP A 199 -27.46 16.34 15.63
N ARG A 200 -27.00 15.56 14.63
CA ARG A 200 -26.42 14.24 14.89
C ARG A 200 -25.08 14.34 15.63
N ILE A 201 -24.24 15.28 15.27
CA ILE A 201 -22.97 15.54 15.97
C ILE A 201 -23.27 15.98 17.41
N ALA A 202 -24.20 16.90 17.63
CA ALA A 202 -24.57 17.32 18.97
C ALA A 202 -25.14 16.18 19.81
N ARG A 203 -25.93 15.29 19.21
CA ARG A 203 -26.47 14.12 19.87
C ARG A 203 -25.36 13.16 20.35
N ASP A 204 -24.35 12.91 19.51
CA ASP A 204 -23.37 11.84 19.72
C ASP A 204 -22.10 12.35 20.42
N PHE A 205 -21.76 13.63 20.31
CA PHE A 205 -20.55 14.24 20.85
C PHE A 205 -20.84 15.41 21.82
N GLY A 206 -22.11 15.75 22.04
CA GLY A 206 -22.53 16.85 22.92
C GLY A 206 -22.59 18.22 22.21
N SER A 207 -21.60 18.56 21.38
CA SER A 207 -21.60 19.78 20.56
C SER A 207 -20.73 19.63 19.31
N VAL A 208 -20.84 20.55 18.38
CA VAL A 208 -19.96 20.60 17.19
C VAL A 208 -18.52 20.94 17.59
N GLU A 209 -18.35 21.77 18.61
CA GLU A 209 -17.04 22.15 19.14
C GLU A 209 -16.34 20.97 19.80
N ALA A 210 -17.04 20.20 20.64
CA ALA A 210 -16.53 18.99 21.25
C ALA A 210 -16.12 17.94 20.20
N PHE A 211 -16.96 17.75 19.18
CA PHE A 211 -16.61 16.89 18.05
C PHE A 211 -15.32 17.33 17.35
N LYS A 212 -15.16 18.62 17.05
CA LYS A 212 -13.95 19.15 16.40
C LYS A 212 -12.70 18.89 17.25
N GLU A 213 -12.81 19.10 18.55
CA GLU A 213 -11.71 18.84 19.48
C GLU A 213 -11.34 17.35 19.51
N GLU A 214 -12.32 16.46 19.68
CA GLU A 214 -12.11 15.03 19.70
C GLU A 214 -11.54 14.52 18.36
N PHE A 215 -12.08 15.00 17.24
CA PHE A 215 -11.61 14.61 15.91
C PHE A 215 -10.18 15.09 15.66
N SER A 216 -9.85 16.31 16.00
CA SER A 216 -8.49 16.86 15.89
C SER A 216 -7.51 16.08 16.78
N LYS A 217 -7.90 15.78 18.03
CA LYS A 217 -7.09 14.96 18.93
C LYS A 217 -6.87 13.55 18.39
N ALA A 218 -7.89 12.93 17.81
CA ALA A 218 -7.77 11.60 17.21
C ALA A 218 -6.86 11.62 15.98
N ALA A 219 -6.94 12.67 15.13
CA ALA A 219 -6.10 12.82 13.95
C ALA A 219 -4.63 13.04 14.33
N THR A 220 -4.34 13.98 15.21
CA THR A 220 -2.96 14.29 15.64
C THR A 220 -2.35 13.21 16.55
N GLY A 221 -3.18 12.40 17.21
CA GLY A 221 -2.76 11.30 18.06
C GLY A 221 -2.53 9.97 17.35
N LEU A 222 -2.87 9.85 16.07
CA LEU A 222 -2.63 8.63 15.32
C LEU A 222 -1.13 8.47 15.05
N PHE A 223 -0.53 7.45 15.67
CA PHE A 223 0.89 7.17 15.47
C PHE A 223 1.14 6.51 14.11
N GLY A 224 2.06 7.08 13.35
CA GLY A 224 2.40 6.64 11.99
C GLY A 224 1.39 7.13 10.94
N SER A 225 1.42 6.48 9.79
CA SER A 225 0.55 6.81 8.65
C SER A 225 -0.86 6.25 8.80
N GLY A 226 -1.86 6.98 8.38
CA GLY A 226 -3.24 6.51 8.42
C GLY A 226 -4.29 7.55 8.11
N TRP A 227 -5.52 7.29 8.54
CA TRP A 227 -6.71 8.07 8.28
C TRP A 227 -7.55 8.20 9.54
N THR A 228 -8.03 9.39 9.84
CA THR A 228 -9.04 9.59 10.89
C THR A 228 -10.39 9.87 10.25
N TRP A 229 -11.40 9.17 10.72
CA TRP A 229 -12.74 9.12 10.16
C TRP A 229 -13.80 9.57 11.14
N LEU A 230 -14.79 10.30 10.65
CA LEU A 230 -16.12 10.30 11.21
C LEU A 230 -16.93 9.23 10.47
N ALA A 231 -17.44 8.25 11.16
CA ALA A 231 -18.20 7.16 10.58
C ALA A 231 -19.53 6.94 11.33
N ALA A 232 -20.53 6.44 10.62
CA ALA A 232 -21.83 6.07 11.20
C ALA A 232 -21.97 4.55 11.27
N ASP A 233 -22.54 4.03 12.34
CA ASP A 233 -22.97 2.65 12.43
C ASP A 233 -24.31 2.42 11.70
N LYS A 234 -24.84 1.18 11.79
CA LYS A 234 -26.11 0.79 11.18
C LYS A 234 -27.32 1.56 11.72
N ASP A 235 -27.25 2.04 12.97
CA ASP A 235 -28.31 2.78 13.66
C ASP A 235 -28.16 4.29 13.46
N GLY A 236 -27.12 4.71 12.71
CA GLY A 236 -26.80 6.10 12.40
C GLY A 236 -26.15 6.87 13.53
N LYS A 237 -25.62 6.17 14.55
CA LYS A 237 -24.77 6.76 15.58
C LYS A 237 -23.41 7.10 14.99
N LEU A 238 -22.93 8.30 15.24
CA LEU A 238 -21.63 8.78 14.78
C LEU A 238 -20.53 8.41 15.77
N GLN A 239 -19.36 8.06 15.21
CA GLN A 239 -18.17 7.76 15.99
C GLN A 239 -16.91 8.21 15.25
N ILE A 240 -15.89 8.61 16.00
CA ILE A 240 -14.56 8.91 15.47
C ILE A 240 -13.74 7.63 15.57
N ILE A 241 -13.09 7.26 14.46
CA ILE A 241 -12.16 6.14 14.41
C ILE A 241 -10.88 6.53 13.68
N SER A 242 -9.75 6.07 14.18
CA SER A 242 -8.45 6.22 13.53
C SER A 242 -7.99 4.87 13.02
N GLU A 243 -7.58 4.82 11.77
CA GLU A 243 -7.18 3.60 11.07
C GLU A 243 -5.77 3.77 10.53
N SER A 244 -4.90 2.83 10.85
CA SER A 244 -3.51 2.83 10.34
C SER A 244 -3.45 2.46 8.86
N ASN A 245 -2.45 2.97 8.16
CA ASN A 245 -2.16 2.69 6.76
C ASN A 245 -3.36 2.96 5.84
N ALA A 246 -3.83 1.95 5.10
CA ALA A 246 -4.97 2.05 4.19
C ALA A 246 -6.33 1.80 4.87
N GLY A 247 -6.38 1.73 6.20
CA GLY A 247 -7.58 1.34 6.93
C GLY A 247 -8.82 2.16 6.58
N ASN A 248 -9.96 1.48 6.51
CA ASN A 248 -11.23 2.06 6.07
C ASN A 248 -12.39 1.53 6.91
N PRO A 249 -13.29 2.40 7.40
CA PRO A 249 -14.44 2.01 8.24
C PRO A 249 -15.36 0.97 7.60
N MET A 250 -15.44 0.90 6.28
CA MET A 250 -16.29 -0.06 5.57
C MET A 250 -15.91 -1.52 5.85
N THR A 251 -14.67 -1.81 6.20
CA THR A 251 -14.23 -3.16 6.60
C THR A 251 -14.84 -3.60 7.93
N LYS A 252 -15.31 -2.64 8.74
CA LYS A 252 -15.97 -2.84 10.03
C LYS A 252 -17.49 -2.69 9.94
N GLY A 253 -18.04 -2.61 8.72
CA GLY A 253 -19.47 -2.42 8.50
C GLY A 253 -19.98 -1.00 8.80
N LEU A 254 -19.06 -0.03 8.97
CA LEU A 254 -19.40 1.37 9.24
C LEU A 254 -19.49 2.15 7.92
N LYS A 255 -20.29 3.20 7.93
CA LYS A 255 -20.46 4.11 6.81
C LYS A 255 -19.57 5.35 6.98
N PRO A 256 -18.57 5.59 6.12
CA PRO A 256 -17.77 6.81 6.13
C PRO A 256 -18.65 8.05 5.95
N VAL A 257 -18.39 9.09 6.73
CA VAL A 257 -19.08 10.40 6.66
C VAL A 257 -18.09 11.51 6.34
N MET A 258 -16.91 11.49 6.97
CA MET A 258 -15.84 12.44 6.75
C MET A 258 -14.50 11.77 7.07
N THR A 259 -13.42 12.26 6.44
CA THR A 259 -12.07 11.79 6.76
C THR A 259 -11.04 12.90 6.69
N ILE A 260 -9.90 12.66 7.33
CA ILE A 260 -8.68 13.42 7.10
C ILE A 260 -7.52 12.44 6.89
N ASP A 261 -6.68 12.76 5.94
CA ASP A 261 -5.42 12.09 5.70
C ASP A 261 -4.39 12.53 6.74
N VAL A 262 -3.76 11.59 7.43
CA VAL A 262 -2.71 11.85 8.43
C VAL A 262 -1.40 11.17 8.07
N TRP A 263 -1.18 10.93 6.78
CA TRP A 263 0.11 10.56 6.22
C TRP A 263 1.03 11.78 6.15
N GLU A 264 2.33 11.57 6.19
CA GLU A 264 3.33 12.66 6.13
C GLU A 264 3.29 13.48 4.83
N HIS A 265 2.70 12.93 3.77
CA HIS A 265 2.54 13.60 2.48
C HIS A 265 1.30 14.48 2.37
N ALA A 266 0.40 14.45 3.35
CA ALA A 266 -0.89 15.17 3.33
C ALA A 266 -0.78 16.64 3.74
#